data_f3d1504a1ad30116c458f485b6caa0b1
#
_entry.id   f3d1504a1ad30116c458f485b6caa0b1
#
_cell.length_a   1.000
_cell.length_b   1.000
_cell.length_c   1.000
_cell.angle_alpha   90.00
_cell.angle_beta   90.00
_cell.angle_gamma   90.00
#
_symmetry.space_group_name_H-M   'P 1'
#
loop_
_entity.id
_entity.type
_entity.pdbx_description
1 polymer ?
#
loop_
_entity_poly.entity_id
_entity_poly.type
_entity_poly.pdbx_seq_one_letter_code
_entity_poly.pdbx_strand_id
1 'polypeptide(L)'
;MNIKINKNTKTPEIEAALFDLDGTLLNSKEQIPVSIQNKIKEISKIIPVSIISGRIFSSVLEYSEQLGLISPQISDNGAIIFDPKLDNKIIFRKSLDSDIAYKVFELLDKNKFEYFSSAEGRTMDNTMSNKTSSNVNIITCFYEDARPYLESSDFIDTSKISLVHSSGSMEEEYISFMPKDVNKGVALKKYSRLLGIDQSKIFAIGDGMNDLEMLEEAGISVAMGNSVKEVF
;
A
#
# COMPACT_ATOMS: atom_id res chain seq x y z
N MET A 1 11.04 15.08 -16.50
CA MET A 1 10.31 13.80 -16.45
C MET A 1 10.79 12.96 -17.62
N ASN A 2 11.62 11.96 -17.38
CA ASN A 2 12.14 11.07 -18.44
C ASN A 2 11.32 9.79 -18.43
N ILE A 3 10.31 9.72 -19.29
CA ILE A 3 9.54 8.50 -19.50
C ILE A 3 10.25 7.69 -20.58
N LYS A 4 10.76 6.50 -20.22
CA LYS A 4 11.27 5.53 -21.21
C LYS A 4 10.09 4.68 -21.71
N ILE A 5 9.60 4.99 -22.91
CA ILE A 5 8.60 4.14 -23.57
C ILE A 5 9.35 3.25 -24.58
N ASN A 6 9.20 1.95 -24.45
CA ASN A 6 9.74 1.01 -25.43
C ASN A 6 8.88 1.06 -26.70
N LYS A 7 9.41 1.64 -27.80
CA LYS A 7 8.65 2.00 -29.01
C LYS A 7 8.36 0.82 -29.98
N ASN A 8 8.65 -0.42 -29.63
CA ASN A 8 8.57 -1.56 -30.56
C ASN A 8 7.39 -2.51 -30.36
N THR A 9 6.35 -2.13 -29.62
CA THR A 9 5.15 -2.94 -29.45
C THR A 9 3.92 -2.18 -29.88
N LYS A 10 2.91 -2.88 -30.43
CA LYS A 10 1.54 -2.37 -30.54
C LYS A 10 1.19 -1.63 -29.25
N THR A 11 0.54 -0.47 -29.36
CA THR A 11 0.05 0.28 -28.19
C THR A 11 -0.62 -0.71 -27.23
N PRO A 12 -0.09 -0.94 -26.02
CA PRO A 12 -0.67 -1.93 -25.14
C PRO A 12 -2.09 -1.48 -24.78
N GLU A 13 -3.02 -2.43 -24.81
CA GLU A 13 -4.37 -2.19 -24.36
C GLU A 13 -4.39 -2.17 -22.85
N ILE A 14 -4.72 -1.02 -22.23
CA ILE A 14 -4.84 -0.87 -20.78
C ILE A 14 -6.31 -1.04 -20.41
N GLU A 15 -6.60 -2.02 -19.55
CA GLU A 15 -7.95 -2.30 -19.06
C GLU A 15 -8.15 -1.87 -17.59
N ALA A 16 -7.09 -1.61 -16.83
CA ALA A 16 -7.17 -1.05 -15.47
C ALA A 16 -5.89 -0.28 -15.13
N ALA A 17 -5.99 0.66 -14.18
CA ALA A 17 -4.85 1.44 -13.71
C ALA A 17 -4.78 1.49 -12.18
N LEU A 18 -3.59 1.24 -11.63
CA LEU A 18 -3.26 1.29 -10.20
C LEU A 18 -2.26 2.39 -9.93
N PHE A 19 -2.56 3.25 -8.97
CA PHE A 19 -1.74 4.38 -8.58
C PHE A 19 -1.35 4.28 -7.12
N ASP A 20 -0.04 4.40 -6.83
CA ASP A 20 0.40 4.66 -5.49
C ASP A 20 0.08 6.11 -5.08
N LEU A 21 0.10 6.40 -3.78
CA LEU A 21 -0.17 7.72 -3.20
C LEU A 21 1.10 8.53 -2.92
N ASP A 22 1.90 8.07 -1.98
CA ASP A 22 3.04 8.82 -1.44
C ASP A 22 4.19 8.84 -2.45
N GLY A 23 4.69 10.05 -2.78
CA GLY A 23 5.71 10.17 -3.82
C GLY A 23 5.19 10.00 -5.26
N THR A 24 3.94 9.56 -5.44
CA THR A 24 3.31 9.30 -6.73
C THR A 24 2.18 10.29 -7.03
N LEU A 25 1.04 10.18 -6.37
CA LEU A 25 -0.08 11.10 -6.56
C LEU A 25 -0.03 12.32 -5.65
N LEU A 26 0.53 12.17 -4.45
CA LEU A 26 0.58 13.20 -3.43
C LEU A 26 1.80 14.12 -3.62
N ASN A 27 1.57 15.41 -3.42
CA ASN A 27 2.65 16.39 -3.29
C ASN A 27 3.17 16.43 -1.83
N SER A 28 4.19 17.27 -1.55
CA SER A 28 4.77 17.44 -0.22
C SER A 28 3.81 18.00 0.85
N LYS A 29 2.59 18.39 0.47
CA LYS A 29 1.52 18.82 1.38
C LYS A 29 0.44 17.76 1.53
N GLU A 30 0.72 16.54 1.14
CA GLU A 30 -0.21 15.40 1.12
C GLU A 30 -1.51 15.69 0.33
N GLN A 31 -1.42 16.47 -0.73
CA GLN A 31 -2.55 16.82 -1.57
C GLN A 31 -2.34 16.28 -2.98
N ILE A 32 -3.40 15.78 -3.58
CA ILE A 32 -3.43 15.46 -5.01
C ILE A 32 -3.65 16.76 -5.80
N PRO A 33 -2.73 17.20 -6.66
CA PRO A 33 -2.91 18.41 -7.47
C PRO A 33 -4.20 18.34 -8.31
N VAL A 34 -4.94 19.46 -8.41
CA VAL A 34 -6.23 19.52 -9.12
C VAL A 34 -6.11 19.02 -10.58
N SER A 35 -5.00 19.32 -11.25
CA SER A 35 -4.76 18.84 -12.60
C SER A 35 -4.69 17.31 -12.68
N ILE A 36 -4.09 16.66 -11.69
CA ILE A 36 -4.01 15.19 -11.58
C ILE A 36 -5.38 14.62 -11.24
N GLN A 37 -6.10 15.21 -10.26
CA GLN A 37 -7.48 14.79 -9.93
C GLN A 37 -8.36 14.75 -11.16
N ASN A 38 -8.33 15.82 -11.99
CA ASN A 38 -9.13 15.89 -13.20
C ASN A 38 -8.77 14.79 -14.20
N LYS A 39 -7.48 14.51 -14.38
CA LYS A 39 -7.03 13.43 -15.27
C LYS A 39 -7.45 12.04 -14.80
N ILE A 40 -7.31 11.77 -13.50
CA ILE A 40 -7.77 10.50 -12.92
C ILE A 40 -9.29 10.34 -13.09
N LYS A 41 -10.06 11.40 -12.82
CA LYS A 41 -11.51 11.41 -13.04
C LYS A 41 -11.92 11.21 -14.52
N GLU A 42 -11.12 11.69 -15.46
CA GLU A 42 -11.33 11.41 -16.89
C GLU A 42 -11.08 9.94 -17.23
N ILE A 43 -9.94 9.39 -16.75
CA ILE A 43 -9.54 8.00 -17.00
C ILE A 43 -10.53 7.03 -16.35
N SER A 44 -10.98 7.31 -15.11
CA SER A 44 -11.89 6.43 -14.36
C SER A 44 -13.29 6.26 -15.01
N LYS A 45 -13.65 7.11 -15.98
CA LYS A 45 -14.85 6.94 -16.79
C LYS A 45 -14.68 5.92 -17.91
N ILE A 46 -13.45 5.56 -18.25
CA ILE A 46 -13.10 4.69 -19.38
C ILE A 46 -12.68 3.32 -18.89
N ILE A 47 -11.82 3.27 -17.88
CA ILE A 47 -11.30 2.03 -17.29
C ILE A 47 -11.39 2.09 -15.76
N PRO A 48 -11.40 0.95 -15.05
CA PRO A 48 -11.19 0.87 -13.62
C PRO A 48 -9.89 1.58 -13.18
N VAL A 49 -10.00 2.51 -12.24
CA VAL A 49 -8.87 3.20 -11.61
C VAL A 49 -8.92 2.94 -10.12
N SER A 50 -7.78 2.60 -9.54
CA SER A 50 -7.67 2.27 -8.12
C SER A 50 -6.40 2.84 -7.51
N ILE A 51 -6.49 3.16 -6.22
CA ILE A 51 -5.35 3.44 -5.37
C ILE A 51 -4.82 2.12 -4.83
N ILE A 52 -3.50 2.01 -4.71
CA ILE A 52 -2.80 0.92 -4.05
C ILE A 52 -1.69 1.51 -3.16
N SER A 53 -1.90 1.54 -1.85
CA SER A 53 -1.04 2.31 -0.95
C SER A 53 -0.67 1.55 0.32
N GLY A 54 0.46 1.95 0.92
CA GLY A 54 0.86 1.58 2.29
C GLY A 54 -0.01 2.22 3.37
N ARG A 55 -0.71 3.28 3.03
CA ARG A 55 -1.61 3.97 3.96
C ARG A 55 -2.75 3.06 4.40
N ILE A 56 -3.23 3.30 5.64
CA ILE A 56 -4.34 2.55 6.22
C ILE A 56 -5.65 2.82 5.49
N PHE A 57 -6.62 1.92 5.67
CA PHE A 57 -7.93 1.95 5.01
C PHE A 57 -8.60 3.32 5.01
N SER A 58 -8.69 4.00 6.18
CA SER A 58 -9.39 5.29 6.29
C SER A 58 -8.77 6.39 5.43
N SER A 59 -7.45 6.41 5.33
CA SER A 59 -6.73 7.38 4.49
C SER A 59 -6.94 7.09 3.00
N VAL A 60 -6.85 5.82 2.58
CA VAL A 60 -7.10 5.45 1.17
C VAL A 60 -8.56 5.72 0.79
N LEU A 61 -9.49 5.48 1.70
CA LEU A 61 -10.92 5.79 1.49
C LEU A 61 -11.11 7.29 1.21
N GLU A 62 -10.55 8.18 2.02
CA GLU A 62 -10.66 9.63 1.85
C GLU A 62 -10.17 10.08 0.45
N TYR A 63 -8.98 9.62 0.02
CA TYR A 63 -8.47 9.96 -1.31
C TYR A 63 -9.30 9.35 -2.44
N SER A 64 -9.80 8.13 -2.26
CA SER A 64 -10.64 7.49 -3.28
C SER A 64 -11.97 8.21 -3.46
N GLU A 65 -12.57 8.69 -2.37
CA GLU A 65 -13.78 9.52 -2.39
C GLU A 65 -13.52 10.89 -3.03
N GLN A 66 -12.40 11.55 -2.69
CA GLN A 66 -11.98 12.81 -3.32
C GLN A 66 -11.86 12.68 -4.85
N LEU A 67 -11.34 11.54 -5.33
CA LEU A 67 -11.20 11.23 -6.74
C LEU A 67 -12.49 10.69 -7.38
N GLY A 68 -13.49 10.32 -6.59
CA GLY A 68 -14.73 9.70 -7.08
C GLY A 68 -14.51 8.33 -7.67
N LEU A 69 -13.56 7.55 -7.14
CA LEU A 69 -13.25 6.21 -7.64
C LEU A 69 -14.30 5.20 -7.16
N ILE A 70 -14.71 4.33 -8.06
CA ILE A 70 -15.75 3.33 -7.81
C ILE A 70 -15.26 1.88 -8.01
N SER A 71 -14.01 1.70 -8.38
CA SER A 71 -13.37 0.39 -8.47
C SER A 71 -12.87 -0.06 -7.08
N PRO A 72 -12.60 -1.35 -6.85
CA PRO A 72 -11.99 -1.79 -5.60
C PRO A 72 -10.68 -1.05 -5.32
N GLN A 73 -10.47 -0.60 -4.10
CA GLN A 73 -9.29 0.12 -3.64
C GLN A 73 -8.43 -0.76 -2.73
N ILE A 74 -7.13 -0.49 -2.65
CA ILE A 74 -6.17 -1.32 -1.93
C ILE A 74 -5.42 -0.46 -0.92
N SER A 75 -5.49 -0.84 0.35
CA SER A 75 -4.83 -0.19 1.47
C SER A 75 -3.94 -1.15 2.27
N ASP A 76 -3.28 -0.62 3.29
CA ASP A 76 -2.46 -1.41 4.23
C ASP A 76 -1.43 -2.29 3.47
N ASN A 77 -0.73 -1.72 2.48
CA ASN A 77 0.22 -2.42 1.60
C ASN A 77 -0.34 -3.70 0.95
N GLY A 78 -1.64 -3.75 0.70
CA GLY A 78 -2.30 -4.91 0.10
C GLY A 78 -2.96 -5.87 1.09
N ALA A 79 -2.91 -5.59 2.39
CA ALA A 79 -3.60 -6.39 3.40
C ALA A 79 -5.12 -6.23 3.36
N ILE A 80 -5.61 -5.13 2.81
CA ILE A 80 -7.04 -4.83 2.65
C ILE A 80 -7.36 -4.49 1.20
N ILE A 81 -8.46 -5.04 0.70
CA ILE A 81 -9.13 -4.58 -0.53
C ILE A 81 -10.58 -4.27 -0.15
N PHE A 82 -11.06 -3.10 -0.49
CA PHE A 82 -12.45 -2.70 -0.26
C PHE A 82 -13.11 -2.21 -1.55
N ASP A 83 -14.43 -2.34 -1.62
CA ASP A 83 -15.20 -1.98 -2.81
C ASP A 83 -16.14 -0.81 -2.53
N PRO A 84 -15.88 0.38 -3.12
CA PRO A 84 -16.75 1.53 -2.99
C PRO A 84 -18.18 1.30 -3.47
N LYS A 85 -18.41 0.41 -4.45
CA LYS A 85 -19.75 0.06 -4.94
C LYS A 85 -20.58 -0.72 -3.93
N LEU A 86 -19.93 -1.31 -2.95
CA LEU A 86 -20.55 -2.10 -1.88
C LEU A 86 -20.52 -1.35 -0.54
N ASP A 87 -20.68 -0.02 -0.56
CA ASP A 87 -20.61 0.83 0.63
C ASP A 87 -19.27 0.70 1.35
N ASN A 88 -18.18 0.74 0.60
CA ASN A 88 -16.81 0.61 1.11
C ASN A 88 -16.55 -0.70 1.86
N LYS A 89 -17.31 -1.75 1.55
CA LYS A 89 -17.16 -3.05 2.19
C LYS A 89 -15.78 -3.63 1.93
N ILE A 90 -15.12 -4.09 2.98
CA ILE A 90 -13.89 -4.88 2.87
C ILE A 90 -14.24 -6.24 2.26
N ILE A 91 -13.71 -6.49 1.04
CA ILE A 91 -13.92 -7.73 0.27
C ILE A 91 -12.76 -8.70 0.36
N PHE A 92 -11.60 -8.22 0.79
CA PHE A 92 -10.44 -9.03 1.13
C PHE A 92 -9.71 -8.42 2.33
N ARG A 93 -9.31 -9.28 3.26
CA ARG A 93 -8.46 -8.90 4.40
C ARG A 93 -7.51 -10.05 4.73
N LYS A 94 -6.27 -9.69 5.06
CA LYS A 94 -5.31 -10.58 5.70
C LYS A 94 -4.77 -9.91 6.96
N SER A 95 -4.66 -10.66 8.04
CA SER A 95 -4.22 -10.14 9.34
C SER A 95 -2.98 -10.86 9.81
N LEU A 96 -2.17 -10.18 10.62
CA LEU A 96 -1.08 -10.76 11.37
C LEU A 96 -1.59 -11.88 12.30
N ASP A 97 -0.74 -12.86 12.55
CA ASP A 97 -0.93 -13.77 13.65
C ASP A 97 -1.01 -12.98 14.97
N SER A 98 -1.99 -13.31 15.82
CA SER A 98 -2.26 -12.55 17.04
C SER A 98 -1.07 -12.55 18.02
N ASP A 99 -0.32 -13.67 18.08
CA ASP A 99 0.84 -13.77 18.96
C ASP A 99 1.99 -12.90 18.43
N ILE A 100 2.11 -12.77 17.11
CA ILE A 100 3.10 -11.89 16.48
C ILE A 100 2.72 -10.44 16.71
N ALA A 101 1.46 -10.07 16.43
CA ALA A 101 0.97 -8.71 16.67
C ALA A 101 1.18 -8.28 18.12
N TYR A 102 0.89 -9.18 19.07
CA TYR A 102 1.12 -8.93 20.49
C TYR A 102 2.59 -8.64 20.80
N LYS A 103 3.51 -9.47 20.30
CA LYS A 103 4.96 -9.28 20.52
C LYS A 103 5.46 -7.95 19.96
N VAL A 104 4.98 -7.56 18.77
CA VAL A 104 5.34 -6.27 18.16
C VAL A 104 4.83 -5.13 19.03
N PHE A 105 3.57 -5.13 19.44
CA PHE A 105 3.01 -4.12 20.34
C PHE A 105 3.75 -4.05 21.68
N GLU A 106 4.04 -5.21 22.28
CA GLU A 106 4.80 -5.27 23.55
C GLU A 106 6.17 -4.61 23.42
N LEU A 107 6.89 -4.86 22.31
CA LEU A 107 8.16 -4.21 22.04
C LEU A 107 8.02 -2.69 21.92
N LEU A 108 7.11 -2.23 21.07
CA LEU A 108 6.94 -0.81 20.77
C LEU A 108 6.51 -0.04 22.03
N ASP A 109 5.57 -0.60 22.79
CA ASP A 109 5.08 0.00 24.05
C ASP A 109 6.14 0.05 25.15
N LYS A 110 6.88 -1.06 25.35
CA LYS A 110 7.95 -1.13 26.36
C LYS A 110 9.03 -0.09 26.12
N ASN A 111 9.34 0.21 24.87
CA ASN A 111 10.34 1.20 24.48
C ASN A 111 9.75 2.60 24.26
N LYS A 112 8.42 2.76 24.34
CA LYS A 112 7.71 4.01 24.07
C LYS A 112 7.94 4.56 22.65
N PHE A 113 8.09 3.67 21.68
CA PHE A 113 8.22 4.03 20.30
C PHE A 113 6.87 4.47 19.72
N GLU A 114 6.90 5.42 18.81
CA GLU A 114 5.71 5.84 18.07
C GLU A 114 5.39 4.84 16.98
N TYR A 115 4.12 4.52 16.79
CA TYR A 115 3.67 3.63 15.74
C TYR A 115 2.24 3.90 15.29
N PHE A 116 1.93 3.43 14.11
CA PHE A 116 0.59 3.41 13.52
C PHE A 116 0.17 1.95 13.34
N SER A 117 -1.09 1.66 13.54
CA SER A 117 -1.60 0.33 13.28
C SER A 117 -3.04 0.37 12.80
N SER A 118 -3.43 -0.66 12.07
CA SER A 118 -4.83 -0.87 11.71
C SER A 118 -5.28 -2.28 12.06
N ALA A 119 -6.53 -2.37 12.48
CA ALA A 119 -7.23 -3.62 12.65
C ALA A 119 -8.65 -3.49 12.07
N GLU A 120 -9.06 -4.47 11.28
CA GLU A 120 -10.39 -4.48 10.64
C GLU A 120 -10.70 -3.22 9.80
N GLY A 121 -9.68 -2.60 9.21
CA GLY A 121 -9.82 -1.36 8.46
C GLY A 121 -9.99 -0.11 9.33
N ARG A 122 -9.76 -0.20 10.65
CA ARG A 122 -9.82 0.93 11.57
C ARG A 122 -8.43 1.26 12.08
N THR A 123 -8.11 2.54 12.15
CA THR A 123 -6.91 3.02 12.85
C THR A 123 -7.00 2.63 14.31
N MET A 124 -5.93 2.05 14.84
CA MET A 124 -5.80 1.80 16.28
C MET A 124 -5.00 2.94 16.89
N ASP A 125 -5.55 3.54 17.93
CA ASP A 125 -4.85 4.55 18.72
C ASP A 125 -3.94 3.85 19.74
N ASN A 126 -2.72 4.37 19.92
CA ASN A 126 -1.75 3.89 20.91
C ASN A 126 -2.25 4.01 22.36
N THR A 127 -3.25 4.84 22.59
CA THR A 127 -3.85 5.07 23.91
C THR A 127 -4.95 4.06 24.28
N MET A 128 -5.39 3.23 23.33
CA MET A 128 -6.47 2.26 23.61
C MET A 128 -6.01 1.20 24.61
N SER A 129 -6.52 1.28 25.82
CA SER A 129 -6.27 0.33 26.93
C SER A 129 -6.71 -1.12 26.65
N ASN A 130 -7.38 -1.35 25.53
CA ASN A 130 -7.83 -2.67 25.06
C ASN A 130 -7.21 -2.97 23.69
N LYS A 131 -5.89 -2.98 23.59
CA LYS A 131 -5.21 -3.40 22.37
C LYS A 131 -5.57 -4.84 22.06
N THR A 132 -6.40 -5.02 21.05
CA THR A 132 -6.59 -6.36 20.51
C THR A 132 -5.40 -6.66 19.60
N SER A 133 -4.74 -7.78 19.82
CA SER A 133 -3.80 -8.34 18.84
C SER A 133 -4.53 -9.08 17.71
N SER A 134 -5.85 -9.17 17.80
CA SER A 134 -6.69 -9.87 16.83
C SER A 134 -6.98 -8.99 15.61
N ASN A 135 -6.94 -9.60 14.45
CA ASN A 135 -7.30 -8.95 13.17
C ASN A 135 -6.46 -7.71 12.80
N VAL A 136 -5.25 -7.59 13.34
CA VAL A 136 -4.30 -6.52 13.00
C VAL A 136 -3.82 -6.72 11.56
N ASN A 137 -3.95 -5.71 10.73
CA ASN A 137 -3.58 -5.76 9.32
C ASN A 137 -2.15 -5.29 9.08
N ILE A 138 -1.76 -4.22 9.77
CA ILE A 138 -0.44 -3.60 9.67
C ILE A 138 -0.07 -2.94 10.99
N ILE A 139 1.22 -3.00 11.35
CA ILE A 139 1.84 -2.18 12.40
C ILE A 139 3.05 -1.51 11.76
N THR A 140 3.12 -0.19 11.79
CA THR A 140 4.18 0.61 11.17
C THR A 140 4.82 1.51 12.23
N CYS A 141 6.14 1.51 12.31
CA CYS A 141 6.92 2.40 13.17
C CYS A 141 8.12 2.96 12.39
N PHE A 142 8.87 3.88 13.02
CA PHE A 142 10.13 4.34 12.45
C PHE A 142 11.12 3.18 12.34
N TYR A 143 11.83 3.09 11.21
CA TYR A 143 12.79 2.01 10.95
C TYR A 143 13.92 2.01 11.97
N GLU A 144 14.48 3.17 12.31
CA GLU A 144 15.59 3.29 13.26
C GLU A 144 15.22 2.79 14.66
N ASP A 145 13.96 2.91 15.07
CA ASP A 145 13.46 2.39 16.34
C ASP A 145 13.43 0.85 16.37
N ALA A 146 12.96 0.25 15.27
CA ALA A 146 12.79 -1.20 15.15
C ALA A 146 14.10 -1.93 14.79
N ARG A 147 15.00 -1.29 14.04
CA ARG A 147 16.21 -1.86 13.46
C ARG A 147 17.05 -2.70 14.44
N PRO A 148 17.41 -2.26 15.68
CA PRO A 148 18.22 -3.05 16.58
C PRO A 148 17.59 -4.39 16.97
N TYR A 149 16.25 -4.46 16.94
CA TYR A 149 15.49 -5.67 17.28
C TYR A 149 15.29 -6.59 16.07
N LEU A 150 15.24 -6.02 14.87
CA LEU A 150 15.15 -6.78 13.62
C LEU A 150 16.46 -7.50 13.29
N GLU A 151 17.60 -6.90 13.67
CA GLU A 151 18.93 -7.48 13.52
C GLU A 151 19.19 -8.61 14.54
N SER A 152 18.41 -8.68 15.64
CA SER A 152 18.51 -9.76 16.62
C SER A 152 17.57 -10.90 16.21
N SER A 153 18.13 -12.11 16.01
CA SER A 153 17.40 -13.29 15.51
C SER A 153 16.27 -13.80 16.40
N ASP A 154 16.12 -13.27 17.61
CA ASP A 154 15.23 -13.82 18.65
C ASP A 154 13.91 -13.08 18.81
N PHE A 155 13.74 -11.94 18.13
CA PHE A 155 12.59 -11.07 18.37
C PHE A 155 11.30 -11.60 17.70
N ILE A 156 11.35 -11.85 16.41
CA ILE A 156 10.19 -12.33 15.62
C ILE A 156 10.64 -13.37 14.61
N ASP A 157 9.84 -14.41 14.46
CA ASP A 157 9.99 -15.37 13.38
C ASP A 157 9.63 -14.71 12.03
N THR A 158 10.65 -14.19 11.35
CA THR A 158 10.51 -13.51 10.06
C THR A 158 9.97 -14.43 8.95
N SER A 159 9.95 -15.75 9.17
CA SER A 159 9.31 -16.67 8.24
C SER A 159 7.79 -16.55 8.22
N LYS A 160 7.20 -15.95 9.25
CA LYS A 160 5.74 -15.79 9.43
C LYS A 160 5.20 -14.41 9.09
N ILE A 161 6.07 -13.45 8.83
CA ILE A 161 5.71 -12.07 8.51
C ILE A 161 6.42 -11.59 7.24
N SER A 162 5.91 -10.52 6.68
CA SER A 162 6.61 -9.68 5.71
C SER A 162 7.00 -8.38 6.39
N LEU A 163 8.23 -7.93 6.18
CA LEU A 163 8.72 -6.63 6.59
C LEU A 163 8.77 -5.74 5.36
N VAL A 164 8.08 -4.61 5.40
CA VAL A 164 7.97 -3.71 4.25
C VAL A 164 8.55 -2.35 4.61
N HIS A 165 9.58 -1.94 3.87
CA HIS A 165 10.17 -0.62 3.99
C HIS A 165 9.39 0.39 3.16
N SER A 166 9.19 1.59 3.71
CA SER A 166 8.60 2.73 3.00
C SER A 166 9.19 4.03 3.50
N SER A 167 9.14 5.07 2.66
CA SER A 167 9.59 6.41 3.02
C SER A 167 8.38 7.33 3.18
N GLY A 168 8.44 8.21 4.17
CA GLY A 168 7.46 9.27 4.37
C GLY A 168 7.73 10.50 3.51
N SER A 169 6.86 11.49 3.61
CA SER A 169 6.92 12.73 2.84
C SER A 169 8.10 13.66 3.20
N MET A 170 8.71 13.47 4.37
CA MET A 170 9.86 14.24 4.89
C MET A 170 11.14 13.39 4.98
N GLU A 171 11.26 12.36 4.14
CA GLU A 171 12.41 11.44 4.09
C GLU A 171 12.54 10.51 5.34
N GLU A 172 11.52 10.44 6.19
CA GLU A 172 11.53 9.46 7.27
C GLU A 172 11.42 8.04 6.70
N GLU A 173 12.16 7.12 7.31
CA GLU A 173 12.09 5.70 6.98
C GLU A 173 11.17 4.95 7.94
N TYR A 174 10.25 4.20 7.39
CA TYR A 174 9.31 3.37 8.13
C TYR A 174 9.53 1.90 7.83
N ILE A 175 9.21 1.07 8.83
CA ILE A 175 9.09 -0.38 8.70
C ILE A 175 7.69 -0.81 9.09
N SER A 176 7.07 -1.60 8.24
CA SER A 176 5.75 -2.17 8.48
C SER A 176 5.86 -3.67 8.71
N PHE A 177 5.29 -4.13 9.81
CA PHE A 177 5.08 -5.53 10.11
C PHE A 177 3.76 -5.97 9.48
N MET A 178 3.86 -6.87 8.52
CA MET A 178 2.75 -7.29 7.67
C MET A 178 2.50 -8.80 7.79
N PRO A 179 1.28 -9.27 7.52
CA PRO A 179 1.04 -10.70 7.35
C PRO A 179 1.96 -11.28 6.27
N LYS A 180 2.39 -12.53 6.44
CA LYS A 180 3.21 -13.23 5.44
C LYS A 180 2.53 -13.23 4.08
N ASP A 181 3.32 -13.06 3.04
CA ASP A 181 2.87 -13.05 1.64
C ASP A 181 1.83 -11.95 1.33
N VAL A 182 1.96 -10.81 2.01
CA VAL A 182 1.20 -9.58 1.70
C VAL A 182 2.19 -8.52 1.23
N ASN A 183 1.97 -8.02 0.03
CA ASN A 183 2.62 -6.86 -0.56
C ASN A 183 1.73 -6.33 -1.70
N LYS A 184 2.10 -5.20 -2.30
CA LYS A 184 1.32 -4.58 -3.38
C LYS A 184 1.25 -5.47 -4.64
N GLY A 185 2.26 -6.27 -4.94
CA GLY A 185 2.23 -7.20 -6.09
C GLY A 185 1.23 -8.33 -5.91
N VAL A 186 1.18 -8.95 -4.72
CA VAL A 186 0.16 -9.95 -4.39
C VAL A 186 -1.25 -9.35 -4.43
N ALA A 187 -1.39 -8.10 -3.97
CA ALA A 187 -2.67 -7.38 -4.02
C ALA A 187 -3.10 -7.09 -5.46
N LEU A 188 -2.18 -6.69 -6.36
CA LEU A 188 -2.46 -6.51 -7.79
C LEU A 188 -2.98 -7.81 -8.42
N LYS A 189 -2.36 -8.97 -8.12
CA LYS A 189 -2.84 -10.27 -8.60
C LYS A 189 -4.26 -10.60 -8.15
N LYS A 190 -4.59 -10.24 -6.90
CA LYS A 190 -5.96 -10.40 -6.40
C LYS A 190 -6.94 -9.46 -7.09
N TYR A 191 -6.55 -8.20 -7.24
CA TYR A 191 -7.32 -7.19 -7.95
C TYR A 191 -7.62 -7.61 -9.40
N SER A 192 -6.60 -8.09 -10.12
CA SER A 192 -6.72 -8.66 -11.47
C SER A 192 -7.83 -9.74 -11.52
N ARG A 193 -7.77 -10.70 -10.58
CA ARG A 193 -8.76 -11.78 -10.49
C ARG A 193 -10.16 -11.28 -10.14
N LEU A 194 -10.29 -10.31 -9.24
CA LEU A 194 -11.57 -9.72 -8.83
C LEU A 194 -12.28 -9.04 -10.00
N LEU A 195 -11.52 -8.38 -10.88
CA LEU A 195 -12.08 -7.69 -12.04
C LEU A 195 -12.15 -8.58 -13.30
N GLY A 196 -11.52 -9.77 -13.30
CA GLY A 196 -11.39 -10.60 -14.49
C GLY A 196 -10.52 -9.99 -15.57
N ILE A 197 -9.54 -9.15 -15.21
CA ILE A 197 -8.63 -8.45 -16.11
C ILE A 197 -7.27 -9.15 -16.08
N ASP A 198 -6.68 -9.40 -17.24
CA ASP A 198 -5.32 -9.94 -17.34
C ASP A 198 -4.29 -8.94 -16.80
N GLN A 199 -3.33 -9.41 -15.98
CA GLN A 199 -2.28 -8.58 -15.42
C GLN A 199 -1.47 -7.83 -16.50
N SER A 200 -1.27 -8.43 -17.67
CA SER A 200 -0.60 -7.81 -18.82
C SER A 200 -1.28 -6.53 -19.34
N LYS A 201 -2.54 -6.30 -18.96
CA LYS A 201 -3.34 -5.13 -19.31
C LYS A 201 -3.55 -4.14 -18.15
N ILE A 202 -2.86 -4.37 -17.04
CA ILE A 202 -2.89 -3.48 -15.89
C ILE A 202 -1.70 -2.51 -15.97
N PHE A 203 -2.01 -1.23 -15.89
CA PHE A 203 -1.03 -0.16 -15.70
C PHE A 203 -0.80 0.05 -14.20
N ALA A 204 0.45 0.18 -13.78
CA ALA A 204 0.82 0.53 -12.41
C ALA A 204 1.88 1.62 -12.39
N ILE A 205 1.80 2.51 -11.41
CA ILE A 205 2.78 3.57 -11.20
C ILE A 205 3.08 3.71 -9.70
N GLY A 206 4.36 3.87 -9.36
CA GLY A 206 4.85 3.99 -7.99
C GLY A 206 6.27 4.53 -7.95
N ASP A 207 6.82 4.73 -6.75
CA ASP A 207 8.16 5.29 -6.54
C ASP A 207 8.98 4.61 -5.43
N GLY A 208 8.33 3.95 -4.48
CA GLY A 208 8.94 3.38 -3.29
C GLY A 208 9.32 1.91 -3.42
N MET A 209 10.13 1.42 -2.48
CA MET A 209 10.50 0.00 -2.38
C MET A 209 9.30 -0.93 -2.27
N ASN A 210 8.23 -0.47 -1.62
CA ASN A 210 6.97 -1.22 -1.46
C ASN A 210 6.14 -1.30 -2.76
N ASP A 211 6.56 -0.59 -3.82
CA ASP A 211 5.92 -0.67 -5.15
C ASP A 211 6.61 -1.68 -6.07
N LEU A 212 7.81 -2.12 -5.74
CA LEU A 212 8.64 -2.94 -6.63
C LEU A 212 7.88 -4.16 -7.14
N GLU A 213 7.29 -4.96 -6.26
CA GLU A 213 6.55 -6.16 -6.66
C GLU A 213 5.28 -5.83 -7.45
N MET A 214 4.64 -4.68 -7.19
CA MET A 214 3.51 -4.23 -8.01
C MET A 214 3.95 -3.88 -9.44
N LEU A 215 5.06 -3.17 -9.55
CA LEU A 215 5.61 -2.75 -10.85
C LEU A 215 6.13 -3.95 -11.66
N GLU A 216 6.69 -4.96 -10.99
CA GLU A 216 7.11 -6.22 -11.63
C GLU A 216 5.91 -7.04 -12.15
N GLU A 217 4.79 -7.04 -11.44
CA GLU A 217 3.61 -7.84 -11.77
C GLU A 217 2.67 -7.16 -12.77
N ALA A 218 2.75 -5.85 -12.93
CA ALA A 218 1.94 -5.10 -13.88
C ALA A 218 2.44 -5.29 -15.31
N GLY A 219 1.50 -5.37 -16.27
CA GLY A 219 1.86 -5.45 -17.69
C GLY A 219 2.49 -4.17 -18.23
N ILE A 220 2.15 -3.04 -17.63
CA ILE A 220 2.74 -1.74 -17.95
C ILE A 220 3.05 -1.04 -16.64
N SER A 221 4.32 -0.84 -16.36
CA SER A 221 4.78 -0.20 -15.14
C SER A 221 5.54 1.10 -15.42
N VAL A 222 5.37 2.05 -14.52
CA VAL A 222 6.05 3.34 -14.55
C VAL A 222 6.66 3.62 -13.20
N ALA A 223 7.97 3.80 -13.16
CA ALA A 223 8.66 4.36 -12.03
C ALA A 223 8.62 5.88 -12.11
N MET A 224 8.30 6.54 -11.00
CA MET A 224 8.31 8.00 -10.91
C MET A 224 9.74 8.55 -11.01
N GLY A 225 9.89 9.81 -11.44
CA GLY A 225 11.21 10.43 -11.55
C GLY A 225 11.94 10.68 -10.22
N ASN A 226 11.24 10.55 -9.10
CA ASN A 226 11.74 10.59 -7.72
C ASN A 226 11.91 9.21 -7.11
N SER A 227 11.72 8.13 -7.88
CA SER A 227 11.80 6.76 -7.36
C SER A 227 13.17 6.47 -6.76
N VAL A 228 13.17 5.58 -5.75
CA VAL A 228 14.39 4.99 -5.23
C VAL A 228 15.10 4.20 -6.35
N LYS A 229 16.43 4.08 -6.22
CA LYS A 229 17.28 3.51 -7.30
C LYS A 229 16.90 2.08 -7.67
N GLU A 230 16.45 1.31 -6.72
CA GLU A 230 16.08 -0.09 -6.84
C GLU A 230 14.80 -0.30 -7.69
N VAL A 231 13.98 0.74 -7.83
CA VAL A 231 12.72 0.73 -8.61
C VAL A 231 12.95 1.13 -10.07
N PHE A 232 14.11 1.72 -10.39
CA PHE A 232 14.53 2.07 -11.75
C PHE A 232 15.14 0.88 -12.47
#